data_17fc6495e71fa205ab06e36cce017877
#
_entry.id   17fc6495e71fa205ab06e36cce017877
#
_cell.length_a   1.000
_cell.length_b   1.000
_cell.length_c   1.000
_cell.angle_alpha   90.00
_cell.angle_beta   90.00
_cell.angle_gamma   90.00
#
_symmetry.space_group_name_H-M   'P 1'
#
loop_
_entity.id
_entity.type
_entity.pdbx_description
1 polymer ?
#
loop_
_entity_poly.entity_id
_entity_poly.type
_entity_poly.pdbx_seq_one_letter_code
_entity_poly.pdbx_strand_id
1 'polypeptide(L)'
;MCGFQHRLNILDRYILRKYLLIFGMAFFSLTAVLIKTPPVFLKDPILVAIVSGIVCGTGSGIVLRSLGSAGGVDILAIYSNQKFGLRPGLTGFFVNSMVIMTGAYFFGLQIALYTMIYVFTSSKTLDAVLTGFNQRLSTIVISDKYREIAEEIFKKVNRGATFLKAQGAYTGNPREVIFTITTLTELPKLKNVIFSIDPEAFVVVNSTLEVIGKRHGTRKVY
;
A
#
# COMPACT_ATOMS: atom_id res chain seq x y z
N MET A 1 -10.56 16.43 35.48
CA MET A 1 -9.36 17.08 34.85
C MET A 1 -8.76 16.28 33.68
N CYS A 2 -8.90 14.97 33.61
CA CYS A 2 -8.31 14.14 32.54
C CYS A 2 -8.92 14.32 31.14
N GLY A 3 -10.23 14.67 31.04
CA GLY A 3 -10.92 14.84 29.74
C GLY A 3 -10.60 16.13 28.99
N PHE A 4 -10.12 17.17 29.67
CA PHE A 4 -9.78 18.44 29.06
C PHE A 4 -8.43 18.39 28.34
N GLN A 5 -7.46 17.69 28.93
CA GLN A 5 -6.14 17.48 28.33
C GLN A 5 -6.16 16.60 27.07
N HIS A 6 -7.12 15.65 27.02
CA HIS A 6 -7.30 14.82 25.82
C HIS A 6 -7.91 15.61 24.64
N ARG A 7 -8.81 16.56 24.94
CA ARG A 7 -9.41 17.43 23.90
C ARG A 7 -8.42 18.44 23.34
N LEU A 8 -7.55 19.01 24.16
CA LEU A 8 -6.48 19.90 23.70
C LEU A 8 -5.50 19.19 22.75
N ASN A 9 -5.14 17.94 23.04
CA ASN A 9 -4.28 17.14 22.16
C ASN A 9 -4.92 16.83 20.78
N ILE A 10 -6.24 16.74 20.72
CA ILE A 10 -6.97 16.51 19.45
C ILE A 10 -7.04 17.80 18.63
N LEU A 11 -7.31 18.93 19.30
CA LEU A 11 -7.36 20.25 18.65
C LEU A 11 -5.97 20.65 18.11
N ASP A 12 -4.91 20.46 18.89
CA ASP A 12 -3.54 20.76 18.48
C ASP A 12 -3.11 19.90 17.27
N ARG A 13 -3.46 18.63 17.25
CA ARG A 13 -3.19 17.76 16.10
C ARG A 13 -3.99 18.16 14.86
N TYR A 14 -5.23 18.62 15.03
CA TYR A 14 -6.05 19.09 13.92
C TYR A 14 -5.53 20.41 13.35
N ILE A 15 -5.14 21.33 14.21
CA ILE A 15 -4.56 22.63 13.84
C ILE A 15 -3.20 22.40 13.16
N LEU A 16 -2.34 21.58 13.73
CA LEU A 16 -1.03 21.25 13.17
C LEU A 16 -1.15 20.64 11.77
N ARG A 17 -2.13 19.74 11.55
CA ARG A 17 -2.41 19.16 10.23
C ARG A 17 -2.83 20.22 9.20
N LYS A 18 -3.68 21.18 9.56
CA LYS A 18 -4.06 22.27 8.65
C LYS A 18 -2.88 23.12 8.23
N TYR A 19 -2.04 23.51 9.19
CA TYR A 19 -0.83 24.29 8.87
C TYR A 19 0.16 23.52 8.03
N LEU A 20 0.34 22.23 8.28
CA LEU A 20 1.24 21.36 7.50
C LEU A 20 0.78 21.23 6.04
N LEU A 21 -0.54 21.12 5.81
CA LEU A 21 -1.13 21.10 4.47
C LEU A 21 -0.91 22.43 3.73
N ILE A 22 -1.20 23.56 4.37
CA ILE A 22 -1.02 24.89 3.78
C ILE A 22 0.46 25.14 3.45
N PHE A 23 1.36 24.78 4.38
CA PHE A 23 2.81 24.88 4.17
C PHE A 23 3.29 23.99 3.04
N GLY A 24 2.80 22.76 2.96
CA GLY A 24 3.11 21.84 1.85
C GLY A 24 2.67 22.37 0.49
N MET A 25 1.46 22.92 0.41
CA MET A 25 0.94 23.52 -0.83
C MET A 25 1.73 24.77 -1.24
N ALA A 26 2.05 25.65 -0.27
CA ALA A 26 2.85 26.85 -0.52
C ALA A 26 4.28 26.48 -0.96
N PHE A 27 4.92 25.52 -0.31
CA PHE A 27 6.24 25.03 -0.66
C PHE A 27 6.25 24.39 -2.05
N PHE A 28 5.24 23.57 -2.38
CA PHE A 28 5.09 22.98 -3.71
C PHE A 28 4.94 24.07 -4.79
N SER A 29 4.08 25.06 -4.57
CA SER A 29 3.90 26.17 -5.51
C SER A 29 5.17 26.99 -5.68
N LEU A 30 5.89 27.26 -4.60
CA LEU A 30 7.15 27.99 -4.64
C LEU A 30 8.23 27.22 -5.41
N THR A 31 8.38 25.93 -5.13
CA THR A 31 9.35 25.07 -5.84
C THR A 31 9.01 24.92 -7.31
N ALA A 32 7.73 24.82 -7.68
CA ALA A 32 7.30 24.75 -9.07
C ALA A 32 7.65 26.02 -9.88
N VAL A 33 7.63 27.19 -9.22
CA VAL A 33 8.02 28.46 -9.87
C VAL A 33 9.53 28.64 -9.93
N LEU A 34 10.25 28.21 -8.88
CA LEU A 34 11.71 28.41 -8.78
C LEU A 34 12.53 27.39 -9.59
N ILE A 35 12.06 26.17 -9.70
CA ILE A 35 12.76 25.12 -10.42
C ILE A 35 12.44 25.24 -11.92
N LYS A 36 13.31 25.90 -12.64
CA LYS A 36 13.32 25.79 -14.11
C LYS A 36 13.95 24.45 -14.48
N THR A 37 13.10 23.45 -14.70
CA THR A 37 13.60 22.14 -15.16
C THR A 37 14.22 22.28 -16.54
N PRO A 38 15.46 21.77 -16.77
CA PRO A 38 16.00 21.69 -18.10
C PRO A 38 15.07 20.84 -18.97
N PRO A 39 14.91 21.16 -20.27
CA PRO A 39 14.08 20.36 -21.14
C PRO A 39 14.60 18.93 -21.19
N VAL A 40 13.78 18.00 -20.74
CA VAL A 40 14.09 16.56 -20.84
C VAL A 40 13.93 16.20 -22.33
N PHE A 41 15.02 15.88 -23.00
CA PHE A 41 15.07 15.56 -24.45
C PHE A 41 14.50 14.17 -24.78
N LEU A 42 13.37 13.79 -24.19
CA LEU A 42 12.62 12.61 -24.61
C LEU A 42 11.71 13.00 -25.77
N LYS A 43 12.03 12.52 -26.96
CA LYS A 43 11.28 12.84 -28.18
C LYS A 43 9.99 12.05 -28.32
N ASP A 44 9.91 10.89 -27.66
CA ASP A 44 8.75 10.02 -27.72
C ASP A 44 7.72 10.42 -26.66
N PRO A 45 6.51 10.87 -27.04
CA PRO A 45 5.47 11.27 -26.10
C PRO A 45 5.00 10.15 -25.17
N ILE A 46 5.04 8.89 -25.61
CA ILE A 46 4.66 7.74 -24.79
C ILE A 46 5.68 7.57 -23.67
N LEU A 47 6.96 7.63 -23.98
CA LEU A 47 8.02 7.51 -22.99
C LEU A 47 7.98 8.65 -21.99
N VAL A 48 7.69 9.88 -22.43
CA VAL A 48 7.47 11.03 -21.55
C VAL A 48 6.29 10.77 -20.60
N ALA A 49 5.16 10.27 -21.11
CA ALA A 49 3.99 10.00 -20.31
C ALA A 49 4.27 8.93 -19.22
N ILE A 50 5.01 7.88 -19.55
CA ILE A 50 5.37 6.82 -18.60
C ILE A 50 6.33 7.35 -17.53
N VAL A 51 7.44 7.99 -17.95
CA VAL A 51 8.46 8.47 -17.01
C VAL A 51 7.89 9.54 -16.07
N SER A 52 7.14 10.51 -16.60
CA SER A 52 6.51 11.54 -15.78
C SER A 52 5.45 10.95 -14.84
N GLY A 53 4.70 9.92 -15.28
CA GLY A 53 3.76 9.19 -14.45
C GLY A 53 4.44 8.48 -13.28
N ILE A 54 5.60 7.84 -13.50
CA ILE A 54 6.38 7.20 -12.43
C ILE A 54 6.88 8.25 -11.43
N VAL A 55 7.47 9.34 -11.89
CA VAL A 55 8.00 10.39 -11.00
C VAL A 55 6.88 11.03 -10.18
N CYS A 56 5.79 11.42 -10.83
CA CYS A 56 4.65 12.04 -10.17
C CYS A 56 3.96 11.09 -9.19
N GLY A 57 3.72 9.83 -9.59
CA GLY A 57 3.12 8.82 -8.75
C GLY A 57 3.97 8.49 -7.52
N THR A 58 5.30 8.46 -7.68
CA THR A 58 6.23 8.27 -6.56
C THR A 58 6.16 9.45 -5.59
N GLY A 59 6.23 10.68 -6.09
CA GLY A 59 6.13 11.89 -5.25
C GLY A 59 4.82 11.96 -4.48
N SER A 60 3.70 11.77 -5.17
CA SER A 60 2.37 11.75 -4.53
C SER A 60 2.23 10.61 -3.52
N GLY A 61 2.76 9.43 -3.83
CA GLY A 61 2.77 8.30 -2.91
C GLY A 61 3.55 8.57 -1.62
N ILE A 62 4.71 9.23 -1.70
CA ILE A 62 5.50 9.64 -0.53
C ILE A 62 4.73 10.67 0.31
N VAL A 63 4.12 11.67 -0.33
CA VAL A 63 3.32 12.70 0.35
C VAL A 63 2.15 12.06 1.09
N LEU A 64 1.37 11.20 0.43
CA LEU A 64 0.24 10.51 1.07
C LEU A 64 0.70 9.56 2.18
N ARG A 65 1.84 8.88 2.03
CA ARG A 65 2.40 8.01 3.06
C ARG A 65 2.84 8.78 4.31
N SER A 66 3.24 10.04 4.17
CA SER A 66 3.56 10.93 5.30
C SER A 66 2.33 11.57 5.93
N LEU A 67 1.12 11.14 5.58
CA LEU A 67 -0.16 11.73 5.99
C LEU A 67 -0.37 13.16 5.47
N GLY A 68 0.39 13.56 4.47
CA GLY A 68 0.19 14.78 3.72
C GLY A 68 -0.88 14.63 2.64
N SER A 69 -1.25 15.73 2.03
CA SER A 69 -2.09 15.78 0.81
C SER A 69 -1.70 17.01 0.00
N ALA A 70 -1.64 16.86 -1.31
CA ALA A 70 -1.48 17.99 -2.21
C ALA A 70 -2.80 18.74 -2.46
N GLY A 71 -3.91 18.25 -1.90
CA GLY A 71 -5.25 18.79 -2.10
C GLY A 71 -5.98 18.16 -3.29
N GLY A 72 -7.19 18.70 -3.59
CA GLY A 72 -7.97 18.27 -4.76
C GLY A 72 -8.42 16.80 -4.70
N VAL A 73 -8.14 16.04 -5.74
CA VAL A 73 -8.55 14.62 -5.89
C VAL A 73 -7.99 13.71 -4.80
N ASP A 74 -6.86 14.07 -4.20
CA ASP A 74 -6.25 13.31 -3.10
C ASP A 74 -7.18 13.19 -1.89
N ILE A 75 -7.95 14.24 -1.59
CA ILE A 75 -8.91 14.24 -0.48
C ILE A 75 -10.03 13.24 -0.75
N LEU A 76 -10.53 13.20 -1.99
CA LEU A 76 -11.54 12.22 -2.41
C LEU A 76 -10.98 10.80 -2.36
N ALA A 77 -9.73 10.63 -2.77
CA ALA A 77 -9.05 9.33 -2.74
C ALA A 77 -8.88 8.82 -1.32
N ILE A 78 -8.46 9.67 -0.38
CA ILE A 78 -8.34 9.32 1.05
C ILE A 78 -9.72 9.01 1.64
N TYR A 79 -10.74 9.83 1.39
CA TYR A 79 -12.10 9.61 1.87
C TYR A 79 -12.69 8.29 1.36
N SER A 80 -12.49 8.01 0.07
CA SER A 80 -12.94 6.77 -0.57
C SER A 80 -12.23 5.54 0.02
N ASN A 81 -10.94 5.67 0.33
CA ASN A 81 -10.18 4.62 1.00
C ASN A 81 -10.72 4.35 2.41
N GLN A 82 -10.97 5.40 3.21
CA GLN A 82 -11.48 5.25 4.57
C GLN A 82 -12.89 4.67 4.64
N LYS A 83 -13.76 5.06 3.71
CA LYS A 83 -15.18 4.67 3.74
C LYS A 83 -15.46 3.36 3.02
N PHE A 84 -14.80 3.13 1.89
CA PHE A 84 -15.08 2.00 0.98
C PHE A 84 -13.90 1.04 0.85
N GLY A 85 -12.74 1.32 1.44
CA GLY A 85 -11.53 0.50 1.31
C GLY A 85 -10.90 0.52 -0.09
N LEU A 86 -11.28 1.48 -0.95
CA LEU A 86 -10.75 1.60 -2.30
C LEU A 86 -9.31 2.12 -2.26
N ARG A 87 -8.45 1.61 -3.14
CA ARG A 87 -7.06 2.09 -3.24
C ARG A 87 -7.04 3.53 -3.75
N PRO A 88 -6.25 4.43 -3.13
CA PRO A 88 -6.22 5.85 -3.52
C PRO A 88 -5.89 6.09 -4.99
N GLY A 89 -4.93 5.34 -5.55
CA GLY A 89 -4.60 5.43 -6.97
C GLY A 89 -5.76 5.04 -7.88
N LEU A 90 -6.52 4.01 -7.51
CA LEU A 90 -7.70 3.59 -8.28
C LEU A 90 -8.76 4.70 -8.32
N THR A 91 -9.05 5.33 -7.18
CA THR A 91 -10.00 6.45 -7.10
C THR A 91 -9.52 7.64 -7.94
N GLY A 92 -8.25 7.99 -7.80
CA GLY A 92 -7.62 9.05 -8.59
C GLY A 92 -7.68 8.76 -10.10
N PHE A 93 -7.42 7.52 -10.51
CA PHE A 93 -7.51 7.11 -11.92
C PHE A 93 -8.92 7.31 -12.48
N PHE A 94 -9.97 6.85 -11.79
CA PHE A 94 -11.35 7.00 -12.27
C PHE A 94 -11.78 8.46 -12.37
N VAL A 95 -11.50 9.28 -11.35
CA VAL A 95 -11.85 10.72 -11.38
C VAL A 95 -11.15 11.43 -12.53
N ASN A 96 -9.84 11.21 -12.69
CA ASN A 96 -9.09 11.82 -13.78
C ASN A 96 -9.53 11.30 -15.17
N SER A 97 -9.90 10.02 -15.27
CA SER A 97 -10.41 9.47 -16.55
C SER A 97 -11.68 10.15 -17.01
N MET A 98 -12.60 10.50 -16.10
CA MET A 98 -13.80 11.26 -16.46
C MET A 98 -13.43 12.65 -17.01
N VAL A 99 -12.47 13.32 -16.38
CA VAL A 99 -11.98 14.63 -16.86
C VAL A 99 -11.31 14.50 -18.22
N ILE A 100 -10.48 13.47 -18.42
CA ILE A 100 -9.78 13.23 -19.69
C ILE A 100 -10.76 12.93 -20.81
N MET A 101 -11.82 12.15 -20.57
CA MET A 101 -12.85 11.87 -21.56
C MET A 101 -13.52 13.16 -22.04
N THR A 102 -13.84 14.07 -21.11
CA THR A 102 -14.39 15.38 -21.48
C THR A 102 -13.36 16.22 -22.25
N GLY A 103 -12.08 16.20 -21.82
CA GLY A 103 -10.99 16.90 -22.49
C GLY A 103 -10.68 16.37 -23.88
N ALA A 104 -10.93 15.10 -24.17
CA ALA A 104 -10.70 14.49 -25.48
C ALA A 104 -11.48 15.18 -26.60
N TYR A 105 -12.66 15.72 -26.26
CA TYR A 105 -13.48 16.46 -27.20
C TYR A 105 -12.82 17.81 -27.62
N PHE A 106 -12.10 18.46 -26.71
CA PHE A 106 -11.49 19.77 -26.95
C PHE A 106 -10.06 19.67 -27.48
N PHE A 107 -9.26 18.71 -27.01
CA PHE A 107 -7.83 18.59 -27.28
C PHE A 107 -7.46 17.49 -28.26
N GLY A 108 -8.44 16.69 -28.66
CA GLY A 108 -8.23 15.58 -29.55
C GLY A 108 -7.85 14.26 -28.85
N LEU A 109 -8.15 13.16 -29.53
CA LEU A 109 -8.03 11.81 -28.99
C LEU A 109 -6.58 11.42 -28.67
N GLN A 110 -5.62 11.86 -29.48
CA GLN A 110 -4.20 11.51 -29.32
C GLN A 110 -3.64 12.03 -27.98
N ILE A 111 -3.92 13.30 -27.66
CA ILE A 111 -3.49 13.91 -26.39
C ILE A 111 -4.17 13.23 -25.20
N ALA A 112 -5.47 12.93 -25.33
CA ALA A 112 -6.22 12.21 -24.30
C ALA A 112 -5.62 10.83 -24.01
N LEU A 113 -5.20 10.09 -25.03
CA LEU A 113 -4.56 8.77 -24.87
C LEU A 113 -3.21 8.87 -24.15
N TYR A 114 -2.36 9.83 -24.49
CA TYR A 114 -1.10 10.03 -23.76
C TYR A 114 -1.33 10.43 -22.29
N THR A 115 -2.32 11.27 -22.05
CA THR A 115 -2.71 11.65 -20.69
C THR A 115 -3.26 10.46 -19.90
N MET A 116 -4.01 9.59 -20.56
CA MET A 116 -4.52 8.33 -19.95
C MET A 116 -3.36 7.41 -19.53
N ILE A 117 -2.35 7.23 -20.37
CA ILE A 117 -1.14 6.46 -20.06
C ILE A 117 -0.43 7.06 -18.85
N TYR A 118 -0.26 8.40 -18.82
CA TYR A 118 0.34 9.11 -17.71
C TYR A 118 -0.44 8.86 -16.40
N VAL A 119 -1.76 9.07 -16.40
CA VAL A 119 -2.60 8.92 -15.21
C VAL A 119 -2.62 7.47 -14.74
N PHE A 120 -2.70 6.51 -15.65
CA PHE A 120 -2.64 5.09 -15.30
C PHE A 120 -1.30 4.73 -14.62
N THR A 121 -0.19 5.14 -15.22
CA THR A 121 1.16 4.87 -14.69
C THR A 121 1.35 5.54 -13.32
N SER A 122 0.94 6.81 -13.20
CA SER A 122 1.01 7.56 -11.94
C SER A 122 0.18 6.91 -10.83
N SER A 123 -1.05 6.51 -11.13
CA SER A 123 -1.95 5.83 -10.18
C SER A 123 -1.40 4.50 -9.71
N LYS A 124 -0.85 3.69 -10.60
CA LYS A 124 -0.23 2.40 -10.26
C LYS A 124 1.03 2.58 -9.41
N THR A 125 1.87 3.55 -9.76
CA THR A 125 3.09 3.87 -9.01
C THR A 125 2.74 4.40 -7.61
N LEU A 126 1.74 5.27 -7.50
CA LEU A 126 1.24 5.78 -6.23
C LEU A 126 0.78 4.62 -5.31
N ASP A 127 -0.05 3.71 -5.82
CA ASP A 127 -0.52 2.55 -5.05
C ASP A 127 0.65 1.63 -4.64
N ALA A 128 1.63 1.44 -5.51
CA ALA A 128 2.83 0.66 -5.21
C ALA A 128 3.66 1.30 -4.08
N VAL A 129 3.84 2.62 -4.10
CA VAL A 129 4.55 3.36 -3.04
C VAL A 129 3.78 3.34 -1.72
N LEU A 130 2.46 3.49 -1.74
CA LEU A 130 1.62 3.42 -0.54
C LEU A 130 1.63 2.04 0.09
N THR A 131 1.47 1.00 -0.71
CA THR A 131 1.50 -0.40 -0.25
C THR A 131 2.90 -0.77 0.22
N GLY A 132 3.94 -0.31 -0.49
CA GLY A 132 5.35 -0.55 -0.21
C GLY A 132 5.65 -2.05 -0.11
N PHE A 133 6.81 -2.38 0.49
CA PHE A 133 7.22 -3.77 0.76
C PHE A 133 6.57 -4.38 2.01
N ASN A 134 5.67 -3.66 2.66
CA ASN A 134 4.99 -4.09 3.90
C ASN A 134 3.69 -4.86 3.64
N GLN A 135 3.49 -5.36 2.42
CA GLN A 135 2.35 -6.22 2.15
C GLN A 135 2.37 -7.42 3.09
N ARG A 136 1.26 -7.60 3.82
CA ARG A 136 1.09 -8.73 4.73
C ARG A 136 0.61 -9.94 3.96
N LEU A 137 1.19 -11.08 4.31
CA LEU A 137 0.84 -12.36 3.74
C LEU A 137 0.38 -13.28 4.86
N SER A 138 -0.75 -13.93 4.70
CA SER A 138 -1.16 -15.04 5.55
C SER A 138 -0.64 -16.34 4.95
N THR A 139 0.08 -17.10 5.76
CA THR A 139 0.64 -18.38 5.35
C THR A 139 0.02 -19.49 6.17
N ILE A 140 -0.49 -20.49 5.47
CA ILE A 140 -1.03 -21.73 6.03
C ILE A 140 -0.05 -22.83 5.69
N VAL A 141 0.40 -23.58 6.71
CA VAL A 141 1.34 -24.70 6.54
C VAL A 141 0.71 -25.97 7.09
N ILE A 142 0.69 -27.02 6.28
CA ILE A 142 0.23 -28.35 6.64
C ILE A 142 1.43 -29.28 6.59
N SER A 143 1.80 -29.84 7.75
CA SER A 143 2.93 -30.77 7.89
C SER A 143 2.73 -31.60 9.14
N ASP A 144 3.23 -32.82 9.12
CA ASP A 144 3.24 -33.68 10.30
C ASP A 144 4.28 -33.21 11.35
N LYS A 145 5.29 -32.42 10.91
CA LYS A 145 6.31 -31.78 11.76
C LYS A 145 5.94 -30.36 12.20
N TYR A 146 4.66 -30.11 12.37
CA TYR A 146 4.14 -28.76 12.63
C TYR A 146 4.75 -28.07 13.86
N ARG A 147 5.06 -28.81 14.93
CA ARG A 147 5.65 -28.26 16.16
C ARG A 147 7.06 -27.75 15.95
N GLU A 148 7.91 -28.56 15.30
CA GLU A 148 9.29 -28.17 14.99
C GLU A 148 9.34 -26.96 14.05
N ILE A 149 8.48 -26.96 13.03
CA ILE A 149 8.33 -25.81 12.11
C ILE A 149 7.92 -24.56 12.86
N ALA A 150 6.93 -24.62 13.76
CA ALA A 150 6.46 -23.47 14.51
C ALA A 150 7.54 -22.89 15.44
N GLU A 151 8.33 -23.75 16.11
CA GLU A 151 9.45 -23.31 16.95
C GLU A 151 10.53 -22.60 16.12
N GLU A 152 10.89 -23.14 14.97
CA GLU A 152 11.88 -22.53 14.11
C GLU A 152 11.38 -21.24 13.42
N ILE A 153 10.08 -21.13 13.12
CA ILE A 153 9.46 -19.88 12.68
C ILE A 153 9.63 -18.81 13.76
N PHE A 154 9.37 -19.16 15.02
CA PHE A 154 9.55 -18.22 16.13
C PHE A 154 11.01 -17.81 16.29
N LYS A 155 11.96 -18.77 16.26
CA LYS A 155 13.39 -18.51 16.46
C LYS A 155 14.02 -17.71 15.30
N LYS A 156 13.76 -18.12 14.08
CA LYS A 156 14.45 -17.56 12.90
C LYS A 156 13.71 -16.40 12.25
N VAL A 157 12.38 -16.48 12.13
CA VAL A 157 11.56 -15.44 11.47
C VAL A 157 11.08 -14.38 12.47
N ASN A 158 11.09 -14.70 13.77
CA ASN A 158 10.59 -13.86 14.86
C ASN A 158 9.10 -13.50 14.66
N ARG A 159 8.29 -14.48 14.23
CA ARG A 159 6.86 -14.35 14.00
C ARG A 159 6.09 -15.36 14.83
N GLY A 160 4.93 -14.93 15.32
CA GLY A 160 3.99 -15.84 16.01
C GLY A 160 3.34 -16.79 15.02
N ALA A 161 3.09 -18.00 15.47
CA ALA A 161 2.33 -19.00 14.76
C ALA A 161 1.14 -19.45 15.63
N THR A 162 0.02 -19.77 14.99
CA THR A 162 -1.19 -20.26 15.64
C THR A 162 -1.52 -21.64 15.06
N PHE A 163 -1.79 -22.61 15.91
CA PHE A 163 -2.28 -23.91 15.46
C PHE A 163 -3.80 -23.87 15.27
N LEU A 164 -4.23 -24.29 14.08
CA LEU A 164 -5.63 -24.48 13.75
C LEU A 164 -5.92 -25.98 13.69
N LYS A 165 -6.91 -26.44 14.43
CA LYS A 165 -7.38 -27.82 14.35
C LYS A 165 -8.07 -28.06 13.03
N ALA A 166 -7.62 -29.05 12.28
CA ALA A 166 -8.16 -29.45 11.00
C ALA A 166 -8.34 -30.96 10.95
N GLN A 167 -9.06 -31.45 9.95
CA GLN A 167 -9.26 -32.87 9.71
C GLN A 167 -9.07 -33.14 8.22
N GLY A 168 -8.32 -34.17 7.89
CA GLY A 168 -8.18 -34.61 6.50
C GLY A 168 -9.52 -35.13 5.98
N ALA A 169 -10.06 -34.52 4.94
CA ALA A 169 -11.37 -34.89 4.41
C ALA A 169 -11.42 -36.32 3.87
N TYR A 170 -10.31 -36.79 3.31
CA TYR A 170 -10.21 -38.16 2.78
C TYR A 170 -9.84 -39.20 3.83
N THR A 171 -8.88 -38.87 4.70
CA THR A 171 -8.35 -39.82 5.70
C THR A 171 -9.12 -39.83 7.01
N GLY A 172 -9.93 -38.78 7.28
CA GLY A 172 -10.59 -38.59 8.58
C GLY A 172 -9.65 -38.28 9.75
N ASN A 173 -8.32 -38.25 9.50
CA ASN A 173 -7.35 -38.05 10.58
C ASN A 173 -7.31 -36.59 11.05
N PRO A 174 -7.24 -36.34 12.38
CA PRO A 174 -7.04 -35.01 12.91
C PRO A 174 -5.62 -34.53 12.55
N ARG A 175 -5.53 -33.27 12.13
CA ARG A 175 -4.27 -32.59 11.81
C ARG A 175 -4.23 -31.21 12.43
N GLU A 176 -3.02 -30.73 12.70
CA GLU A 176 -2.82 -29.35 13.12
C GLU A 176 -2.15 -28.57 11.97
N VAL A 177 -2.72 -27.41 11.70
CA VAL A 177 -2.30 -26.50 10.62
C VAL A 177 -1.69 -25.28 11.24
N ILE A 178 -0.51 -24.86 10.76
CA ILE A 178 0.14 -23.64 11.21
C ILE A 178 -0.43 -22.46 10.42
N PHE A 179 -0.94 -21.46 11.13
CA PHE A 179 -1.30 -20.17 10.56
C PHE A 179 -0.33 -19.10 11.06
N THR A 180 0.31 -18.40 10.15
CA THR A 180 1.24 -17.30 10.48
C THR A 180 1.08 -16.13 9.53
N ILE A 181 1.41 -14.92 10.02
CA ILE A 181 1.39 -13.69 9.24
C ILE A 181 2.82 -13.19 9.09
N THR A 182 3.24 -13.03 7.85
CA THR A 182 4.58 -12.52 7.50
C THR A 182 4.51 -11.35 6.53
N THR A 183 5.63 -10.69 6.30
CA THR A 183 5.77 -9.70 5.22
C THR A 183 6.30 -10.36 3.95
N LEU A 184 6.13 -9.68 2.82
CA LEU A 184 6.68 -10.15 1.54
C LEU A 184 8.20 -10.37 1.63
N THR A 185 8.92 -9.53 2.39
CA THR A 185 10.37 -9.64 2.58
C THR A 185 10.79 -10.82 3.47
N GLU A 186 9.91 -11.27 4.36
CA GLU A 186 10.17 -12.40 5.26
C GLU A 186 9.79 -13.75 4.65
N LEU A 187 8.97 -13.74 3.60
CA LEU A 187 8.46 -14.96 2.96
C LEU A 187 9.57 -15.92 2.48
N PRO A 188 10.67 -15.47 1.85
CA PRO A 188 11.74 -16.36 1.45
C PRO A 188 12.37 -17.08 2.66
N LYS A 189 12.59 -16.36 3.76
CA LYS A 189 13.14 -16.92 4.98
C LYS A 189 12.17 -17.92 5.63
N LEU A 190 10.87 -17.62 5.63
CA LEU A 190 9.84 -18.53 6.10
C LEU A 190 9.84 -19.83 5.30
N LYS A 191 9.85 -19.74 3.96
CA LYS A 191 9.90 -20.91 3.09
C LYS A 191 11.14 -21.79 3.36
N ASN A 192 12.30 -21.17 3.47
CA ASN A 192 13.54 -21.89 3.76
C ASN A 192 13.47 -22.66 5.10
N VAL A 193 12.86 -22.05 6.13
CA VAL A 193 12.66 -22.72 7.42
C VAL A 193 11.73 -23.92 7.28
N ILE A 194 10.60 -23.76 6.62
CA ILE A 194 9.62 -24.85 6.47
C ILE A 194 10.22 -26.02 5.70
N PHE A 195 10.75 -25.76 4.52
CA PHE A 195 11.25 -26.83 3.64
C PHE A 195 12.58 -27.44 4.08
N SER A 196 13.34 -26.81 4.99
CA SER A 196 14.50 -27.41 5.63
C SER A 196 14.12 -28.49 6.65
N ILE A 197 12.92 -28.41 7.23
CA ILE A 197 12.42 -29.37 8.24
C ILE A 197 11.56 -30.43 7.57
N ASP A 198 10.69 -30.00 6.69
CA ASP A 198 9.79 -30.90 5.96
C ASP A 198 9.71 -30.49 4.48
N PRO A 199 10.47 -31.17 3.60
CA PRO A 199 10.43 -30.90 2.16
C PRO A 199 9.06 -31.16 1.51
N GLU A 200 8.22 -32.00 2.14
CA GLU A 200 6.88 -32.36 1.65
C GLU A 200 5.77 -31.51 2.26
N ALA A 201 6.11 -30.51 3.06
CA ALA A 201 5.12 -29.61 3.66
C ALA A 201 4.28 -28.91 2.59
N PHE A 202 2.96 -28.88 2.80
CA PHE A 202 2.06 -28.13 1.94
C PHE A 202 1.90 -26.71 2.47
N VAL A 203 2.24 -25.72 1.64
CA VAL A 203 2.29 -24.31 2.03
C VAL A 203 1.40 -23.46 1.11
N VAL A 204 0.40 -22.79 1.69
CA VAL A 204 -0.46 -21.84 0.97
C VAL A 204 -0.13 -20.44 1.44
N VAL A 205 0.12 -19.52 0.50
CA VAL A 205 0.41 -18.12 0.78
C VAL A 205 -0.65 -17.26 0.13
N ASN A 206 -1.38 -16.51 0.96
CA ASN A 206 -2.42 -15.59 0.50
C ASN A 206 -2.03 -14.14 0.82
N SER A 207 -2.31 -13.21 -0.10
CA SER A 207 -2.19 -11.79 0.19
C SER A 207 -3.33 -11.34 1.11
N THR A 208 -2.98 -10.66 2.20
CA THR A 208 -3.94 -10.17 3.18
C THR A 208 -4.17 -8.68 2.94
N LEU A 209 -5.44 -8.27 2.89
CA LEU A 209 -5.80 -6.87 2.67
C LEU A 209 -5.31 -5.99 3.84
N GLU A 210 -5.59 -6.42 5.07
CA GLU A 210 -5.22 -5.70 6.27
C GLU A 210 -5.05 -6.69 7.45
N VAL A 211 -4.09 -6.40 8.32
CA VAL A 211 -3.91 -7.11 9.58
C VAL A 211 -3.86 -6.10 10.70
N ILE A 212 -4.84 -6.16 11.61
CA ILE A 212 -4.96 -5.26 12.75
C ILE A 212 -4.63 -6.04 14.03
N GLY A 213 -3.66 -5.56 14.81
CA GLY A 213 -3.28 -6.20 16.08
C GLY A 213 -2.05 -5.57 16.73
N LYS A 214 -1.84 -5.85 18.03
CA LYS A 214 -0.80 -5.21 18.87
C LYS A 214 0.64 -5.36 18.33
N ARG A 215 0.94 -6.39 17.54
CA ARG A 215 2.27 -6.65 16.94
C ARG A 215 2.35 -6.39 15.44
N HIS A 216 1.23 -6.07 14.79
CA HIS A 216 1.17 -6.00 13.32
C HIS A 216 0.83 -4.60 12.77
N GLY A 217 0.81 -3.61 13.60
CA GLY A 217 0.53 -2.22 13.24
C GLY A 217 -0.67 -1.67 13.99
N THR A 218 -0.53 -0.46 14.47
CA THR A 218 -1.65 0.38 14.89
C THR A 218 -2.49 0.69 13.66
N ARG A 219 -3.81 0.75 13.85
CA ARG A 219 -4.77 1.21 12.84
C ARG A 219 -4.22 2.49 12.22
N LYS A 220 -3.73 2.41 10.97
CA LYS A 220 -3.33 3.61 10.24
C LYS A 220 -4.62 4.34 9.90
N VAL A 221 -4.90 5.40 10.62
CA VAL A 221 -5.93 6.37 10.24
C VAL A 221 -5.28 7.23 9.17
N TYR A 222 -5.50 6.88 7.93
CA TYR A 222 -5.18 7.75 6.80
C TYR A 222 -6.18 8.91 6.78
#